data_6615a7d2e8dea161e3131cf8713a2b1c
#
_entry.id   6615a7d2e8dea161e3131cf8713a2b1c
#
_cell.length_a   1.000
_cell.length_b   1.000
_cell.length_c   1.000
_cell.angle_alpha   90.00
_cell.angle_beta   90.00
_cell.angle_gamma   90.00
#
_symmetry.space_group_name_H-M   'P 1'
#
loop_
_entity.id
_entity.type
_entity.pdbx_description
1 polymer ?
#
loop_
_entity_poly.entity_id
_entity_poly.type
_entity_poly.pdbx_seq_one_letter_code
_entity_poly.pdbx_strand_id
1 'polypeptide(L)'
;MDTSKQLPTVLSICTGYGGIERGLTLAGFEHRTVALLEIEAYAIANLLAKMETGQMVPAPLWTDLKTLPVDCFRDRIDLLVGGYPCQGFSTSGLRKGSQDPRYLWGYIRGHIESIRPVRCFFENVEGHISLGLREVIEDLESLGYKTKWGIFSASECGAPHQR
;
A
#
# COMPACT_ATOMS: atom_id res chain seq x y z
N MET A 1 14.77 13.90 30.63
CA MET A 1 15.14 13.29 29.34
C MET A 1 13.85 13.08 28.59
N ASP A 2 13.54 13.98 27.66
CA ASP A 2 12.31 13.93 26.86
C ASP A 2 12.50 12.85 25.79
N THR A 3 11.96 11.66 26.05
CA THR A 3 11.82 10.63 25.03
C THR A 3 10.63 11.02 24.17
N SER A 4 10.82 11.97 23.25
CA SER A 4 9.85 12.26 22.21
C SER A 4 9.57 10.94 21.49
N LYS A 5 8.40 10.37 21.74
CA LYS A 5 7.95 9.11 21.14
C LYS A 5 7.97 9.27 19.63
N GLN A 6 8.99 8.70 19.00
CA GLN A 6 9.13 8.79 17.54
C GLN A 6 7.89 8.17 16.88
N LEU A 7 7.19 8.94 16.05
CA LEU A 7 5.99 8.46 15.38
C LEU A 7 6.34 7.31 14.43
N PRO A 8 5.50 6.27 14.35
CA PRO A 8 5.66 5.19 13.38
C PRO A 8 5.80 5.72 11.96
N THR A 9 6.71 5.14 11.21
CA THR A 9 6.97 5.50 9.81
C THR A 9 6.06 4.71 8.88
N VAL A 10 5.40 5.41 7.94
CA VAL A 10 4.51 4.80 6.95
C VAL A 10 5.06 5.04 5.55
N LEU A 11 5.20 3.97 4.77
CA LEU A 11 5.46 4.00 3.34
C LEU A 11 4.18 3.59 2.61
N SER A 12 3.65 4.45 1.75
CA SER A 12 2.44 4.17 0.98
C SER A 12 2.75 3.89 -0.47
N ILE A 13 2.25 2.77 -0.99
CA ILE A 13 2.39 2.36 -2.39
C ILE A 13 1.03 2.27 -3.07
N CYS A 14 0.97 2.62 -4.35
CA CYS A 14 -0.30 2.73 -5.09
C CYS A 14 -1.29 3.58 -4.29
N THR A 15 -0.84 4.75 -3.89
CA THR A 15 -1.49 5.62 -2.89
C THR A 15 -2.88 6.10 -3.33
N GLY A 16 -3.12 6.19 -4.65
CA GLY A 16 -4.34 6.71 -5.21
C GLY A 16 -4.61 8.14 -4.69
N TYR A 17 -5.77 8.34 -4.12
CA TYR A 17 -6.18 9.63 -3.54
C TYR A 17 -5.86 9.75 -2.04
N GLY A 18 -5.03 8.88 -1.47
CA GLY A 18 -4.66 8.92 -0.05
C GLY A 18 -5.74 8.39 0.90
N GLY A 19 -6.51 7.39 0.45
CA GLY A 19 -7.62 6.82 1.22
C GLY A 19 -7.16 6.08 2.46
N ILE A 20 -6.12 5.27 2.35
CA ILE A 20 -5.57 4.49 3.47
C ILE A 20 -4.96 5.43 4.51
N GLU A 21 -4.17 6.42 4.10
CA GLU A 21 -3.56 7.42 4.99
C GLU A 21 -4.63 8.20 5.75
N ARG A 22 -5.70 8.59 5.06
CA ARG A 22 -6.84 9.24 5.70
C ARG A 22 -7.52 8.32 6.71
N GLY A 23 -7.69 7.03 6.35
CA GLY A 23 -8.23 6.00 7.23
C GLY A 23 -7.40 5.83 8.50
N LEU A 24 -6.08 5.74 8.38
CA LEU A 24 -5.16 5.67 9.52
C LEU A 24 -5.32 6.88 10.45
N THR A 25 -5.39 8.09 9.88
CA THR A 25 -5.61 9.32 10.65
C THR A 25 -6.95 9.30 11.38
N LEU A 26 -8.03 8.90 10.71
CA LEU A 26 -9.36 8.81 11.31
C LEU A 26 -9.44 7.74 12.42
N ALA A 27 -8.66 6.68 12.31
CA ALA A 27 -8.52 5.65 13.33
C ALA A 27 -7.65 6.09 14.54
N GLY A 28 -7.14 7.32 14.55
CA GLY A 28 -6.27 7.83 15.60
C GLY A 28 -4.85 7.24 15.56
N PHE A 29 -4.44 6.64 14.45
CA PHE A 29 -3.09 6.15 14.29
C PHE A 29 -2.16 7.30 13.90
N GLU A 30 -1.55 7.92 14.90
CA GLU A 30 -0.53 8.95 14.69
C GLU A 30 0.71 8.35 14.02
N HIS A 31 1.11 8.90 12.89
CA HIS A 31 2.22 8.39 12.09
C HIS A 31 2.91 9.49 11.28
N ARG A 32 4.06 9.17 10.74
CA ARG A 32 4.80 9.99 9.78
C ARG A 32 4.89 9.25 8.45
N THR A 33 4.20 9.75 7.42
CA THR A 33 4.36 9.25 6.05
C THR A 33 5.73 9.67 5.52
N VAL A 34 6.56 8.69 5.14
CA VAL A 34 7.93 8.94 4.67
C VAL A 34 8.03 9.08 3.16
N ALA A 35 7.15 8.41 2.42
CA ALA A 35 6.95 8.61 0.98
C ALA A 35 5.59 8.07 0.54
N LEU A 36 5.10 8.63 -0.56
CA LEU A 36 3.91 8.21 -1.29
C LEU A 36 4.32 7.76 -2.69
N LEU A 37 3.79 6.64 -3.16
CA LEU A 37 4.05 6.13 -4.52
C LEU A 37 2.76 6.08 -5.31
N GLU A 38 2.70 6.86 -6.41
CA GLU A 38 1.54 6.91 -7.27
C GLU A 38 1.97 7.25 -8.71
N ILE A 39 1.44 6.52 -9.68
CA ILE A 39 1.81 6.72 -11.10
C ILE A 39 0.77 7.53 -11.87
N GLU A 40 -0.50 7.52 -11.42
CA GLU A 40 -1.59 8.19 -12.11
C GLU A 40 -1.53 9.70 -11.93
N ALA A 41 -1.40 10.44 -13.03
CA ALA A 41 -1.19 11.89 -13.01
C ALA A 41 -2.30 12.65 -12.25
N TYR A 42 -3.56 12.25 -12.40
CA TYR A 42 -4.68 12.90 -11.69
C TYR A 42 -4.66 12.62 -10.18
N ALA A 43 -4.28 11.41 -9.77
CA ALA A 43 -4.11 11.08 -8.36
C ALA A 43 -2.95 11.87 -7.76
N ILE A 44 -1.82 11.95 -8.46
CA ILE A 44 -0.67 12.78 -8.07
C ILE A 44 -1.09 14.24 -7.88
N ALA A 45 -1.78 14.83 -8.86
CA ALA A 45 -2.25 16.22 -8.76
C ALA A 45 -3.17 16.42 -7.54
N ASN A 46 -4.05 15.46 -7.25
CA ASN A 46 -4.92 15.51 -6.07
C ASN A 46 -4.13 15.42 -4.76
N LEU A 47 -3.14 14.52 -4.67
CA LEU A 47 -2.27 14.42 -3.49
C LEU A 47 -1.51 15.72 -3.24
N LEU A 48 -0.93 16.32 -4.29
CA LEU A 48 -0.23 17.61 -4.18
C LEU A 48 -1.18 18.71 -3.70
N ALA A 49 -2.38 18.83 -4.28
CA ALA A 49 -3.36 19.82 -3.85
C ALA A 49 -3.78 19.64 -2.38
N LYS A 50 -3.91 18.39 -1.90
CA LYS A 50 -4.19 18.10 -0.48
C LYS A 50 -3.04 18.52 0.44
N MET A 51 -1.80 18.33 0.01
CA MET A 51 -0.62 18.78 0.76
C MET A 51 -0.56 20.32 0.81
N GLU A 52 -0.77 21.00 -0.33
CA GLU A 52 -0.77 22.45 -0.43
C GLU A 52 -1.87 23.11 0.41
N THR A 53 -3.04 22.49 0.49
CA THR A 53 -4.19 22.99 1.27
C THR A 53 -4.20 22.54 2.73
N GLY A 54 -3.17 21.79 3.18
CA GLY A 54 -3.07 21.32 4.57
C GLY A 54 -4.02 20.16 4.91
N GLN A 55 -4.68 19.55 3.92
CA GLN A 55 -5.55 18.39 4.14
C GLN A 55 -4.77 17.08 4.32
N MET A 56 -3.51 17.08 3.90
CA MET A 56 -2.57 15.98 4.07
C MET A 56 -1.20 16.54 4.49
N VAL A 57 -0.53 15.85 5.40
CA VAL A 57 0.85 16.21 5.77
C VAL A 57 1.76 16.01 4.55
N PRO A 58 2.58 17.01 4.17
CA PRO A 58 3.49 16.88 3.05
C PRO A 58 4.45 15.71 3.21
N ALA A 59 4.58 14.91 2.16
CA ALA A 59 5.51 13.80 2.07
C ALA A 59 6.12 13.72 0.66
N PRO A 60 7.35 13.22 0.50
CA PRO A 60 7.92 12.93 -0.82
C PRO A 60 7.01 12.03 -1.65
N LEU A 61 6.86 12.36 -2.94
CA LEU A 61 6.08 11.58 -3.88
C LEU A 61 6.99 10.96 -4.93
N TRP A 62 6.88 9.64 -5.14
CA TRP A 62 7.59 8.87 -6.14
C TRP A 62 6.61 8.32 -7.17
N THR A 63 6.95 8.38 -8.45
CA THR A 63 5.98 8.12 -9.53
C THR A 63 5.97 6.69 -10.04
N ASP A 64 7.04 5.93 -9.88
CA ASP A 64 7.11 4.55 -10.38
C ASP A 64 7.63 3.59 -9.30
N LEU A 65 6.74 2.69 -8.84
CA LEU A 65 7.07 1.65 -7.88
C LEU A 65 8.31 0.84 -8.28
N LYS A 66 8.48 0.57 -9.58
CA LYS A 66 9.57 -0.28 -10.10
C LYS A 66 10.95 0.36 -9.94
N THR A 67 11.01 1.67 -9.81
CA THR A 67 12.27 2.43 -9.71
C THR A 67 12.51 2.99 -8.31
N LEU A 68 11.70 2.58 -7.32
CA LEU A 68 11.88 3.03 -5.94
C LEU A 68 13.26 2.62 -5.42
N PRO A 69 14.06 3.55 -4.87
CA PRO A 69 15.34 3.22 -4.25
C PRO A 69 15.13 2.57 -2.88
N VAL A 70 14.78 1.29 -2.87
CA VAL A 70 14.32 0.54 -1.68
C VAL A 70 15.36 0.48 -0.56
N ASP A 71 16.65 0.52 -0.88
CA ASP A 71 17.73 0.40 0.10
C ASP A 71 17.73 1.51 1.16
N CYS A 72 17.28 2.71 0.79
CA CYS A 72 17.19 3.83 1.72
C CYS A 72 16.09 3.64 2.79
N PHE A 73 15.15 2.72 2.57
CA PHE A 73 14.04 2.40 3.48
C PHE A 73 14.29 1.15 4.33
N ARG A 74 15.36 0.39 4.07
CA ARG A 74 15.65 -0.87 4.75
C ARG A 74 15.65 -0.72 6.26
N ASP A 75 14.87 -1.57 6.94
CA ASP A 75 14.71 -1.60 8.41
C ASP A 75 14.27 -0.27 9.05
N ARG A 76 13.61 0.62 8.26
CA ARG A 76 13.18 1.96 8.69
C ARG A 76 11.68 2.22 8.55
N ILE A 77 10.93 1.23 8.11
CA ILE A 77 9.49 1.33 7.85
C ILE A 77 8.74 0.50 8.88
N ASP A 78 7.91 1.16 9.69
CA ASP A 78 7.06 0.48 10.66
C ASP A 78 5.82 -0.11 9.99
N LEU A 79 5.28 0.57 8.97
CA LEU A 79 4.08 0.13 8.26
C LEU A 79 4.18 0.45 6.77
N LEU A 80 4.11 -0.58 5.93
CA LEU A 80 3.92 -0.44 4.49
C LEU A 80 2.45 -0.64 4.16
N VAL A 81 1.84 0.33 3.47
CA VAL A 81 0.42 0.28 3.09
C VAL A 81 0.25 0.37 1.58
N GLY A 82 -0.84 -0.21 1.05
CA GLY A 82 -1.15 -0.05 -0.36
C GLY A 82 -2.44 -0.70 -0.83
N GLY A 83 -3.09 -0.03 -1.79
CA GLY A 83 -4.21 -0.55 -2.57
C GLY A 83 -3.78 -0.84 -4.00
N TYR A 84 -3.06 -1.93 -4.22
CA TYR A 84 -2.51 -2.24 -5.54
C TYR A 84 -3.56 -2.82 -6.49
N PRO A 85 -3.46 -2.54 -7.83
CA PRO A 85 -4.43 -3.05 -8.79
C PRO A 85 -4.42 -4.57 -8.89
N CYS A 86 -5.62 -5.17 -8.91
CA CYS A 86 -5.84 -6.62 -9.04
C CYS A 86 -5.53 -7.16 -10.46
N GLN A 87 -5.06 -6.33 -11.38
CA GLN A 87 -4.80 -6.72 -12.77
C GLN A 87 -3.52 -7.53 -12.88
N GLY A 88 -3.60 -8.68 -13.57
CA GLY A 88 -2.48 -9.60 -13.77
C GLY A 88 -2.72 -11.01 -13.23
N PHE A 89 -3.70 -11.17 -12.35
CA PHE A 89 -4.17 -12.49 -11.85
C PHE A 89 -5.27 -13.11 -12.74
N SER A 90 -5.46 -12.65 -14.01
CA SER A 90 -6.58 -13.12 -14.83
C SER A 90 -6.40 -14.58 -15.28
N THR A 91 -7.44 -15.37 -15.04
CA THR A 91 -7.59 -16.80 -15.35
C THR A 91 -7.67 -17.13 -16.85
N SER A 92 -7.57 -16.19 -17.77
CA SER A 92 -7.63 -16.45 -19.21
C SER A 92 -6.25 -16.80 -19.79
N GLY A 93 -5.86 -18.06 -19.60
CA GLY A 93 -5.18 -18.89 -20.61
C GLY A 93 -3.69 -18.67 -20.88
N LEU A 94 -3.02 -17.66 -20.39
CA LEU A 94 -1.56 -17.51 -20.52
C LEU A 94 -1.04 -16.87 -19.22
N ARG A 95 -0.56 -17.72 -18.32
CA ARG A 95 0.29 -17.30 -17.19
C ARG A 95 1.56 -16.65 -17.75
N LYS A 96 1.49 -15.41 -18.17
CA LYS A 96 2.66 -14.58 -18.46
C LYS A 96 3.31 -14.06 -17.17
N GLY A 97 3.08 -14.72 -16.05
CA GLY A 97 3.76 -14.54 -14.77
C GLY A 97 4.36 -13.14 -14.55
N SER A 98 5.58 -13.10 -14.09
CA SER A 98 6.40 -11.90 -13.85
C SER A 98 6.70 -11.01 -15.06
N GLN A 99 6.27 -11.37 -16.27
CA GLN A 99 6.49 -10.59 -17.50
C GLN A 99 5.28 -9.70 -17.88
N ASP A 100 4.14 -9.78 -17.16
CA ASP A 100 3.04 -8.84 -17.38
C ASP A 100 3.38 -7.51 -16.67
N PRO A 101 3.50 -6.38 -17.40
CA PRO A 101 3.80 -5.08 -16.81
C PRO A 101 2.74 -4.62 -15.80
N ARG A 102 1.57 -5.26 -15.76
CA ARG A 102 0.48 -5.02 -14.81
C ARG A 102 0.59 -5.86 -13.54
N TYR A 103 1.50 -6.82 -13.47
CA TYR A 103 1.73 -7.65 -12.30
C TYR A 103 2.61 -6.91 -11.29
N LEU A 104 2.01 -6.05 -10.49
CA LEU A 104 2.72 -5.27 -9.50
C LEU A 104 3.11 -6.05 -8.26
N TRP A 105 2.40 -7.13 -7.94
CA TRP A 105 2.66 -7.89 -6.71
C TRP A 105 4.11 -8.40 -6.62
N GLY A 106 4.68 -8.92 -7.69
CA GLY A 106 6.07 -9.38 -7.68
C GLY A 106 7.07 -8.28 -7.30
N TYR A 107 6.85 -7.04 -7.74
CA TYR A 107 7.65 -5.89 -7.34
C TYR A 107 7.41 -5.53 -5.87
N ILE A 108 6.14 -5.54 -5.43
CA ILE A 108 5.77 -5.26 -4.04
C ILE A 108 6.42 -6.29 -3.11
N ARG A 109 6.35 -7.58 -3.44
CA ARG A 109 7.03 -8.65 -2.70
C ARG A 109 8.54 -8.39 -2.59
N GLY A 110 9.21 -8.09 -3.71
CA GLY A 110 10.63 -7.75 -3.71
C GLY A 110 10.98 -6.53 -2.85
N HIS A 111 10.10 -5.53 -2.84
CA HIS A 111 10.24 -4.35 -1.97
C HIS A 111 10.08 -4.72 -0.49
N ILE A 112 9.10 -5.56 -0.15
CA ILE A 112 8.92 -6.04 1.24
C ILE A 112 10.17 -6.79 1.71
N GLU A 113 10.71 -7.69 0.88
CA GLU A 113 11.93 -8.44 1.17
C GLU A 113 13.15 -7.53 1.40
N SER A 114 13.28 -6.47 0.60
CA SER A 114 14.39 -5.50 0.68
C SER A 114 14.23 -4.51 1.83
N ILE A 115 13.04 -3.92 1.98
CA ILE A 115 12.71 -2.89 2.97
C ILE A 115 12.54 -3.49 4.37
N ARG A 116 11.95 -4.68 4.48
CA ARG A 116 11.65 -5.38 5.73
C ARG A 116 10.77 -4.56 6.69
N PRO A 117 9.61 -4.06 6.22
CA PRO A 117 8.71 -3.30 7.09
C PRO A 117 8.26 -4.17 8.27
N VAL A 118 8.02 -3.54 9.44
CA VAL A 118 7.53 -4.26 10.63
C VAL A 118 6.15 -4.86 10.38
N ARG A 119 5.31 -4.15 9.63
CA ARG A 119 3.93 -4.57 9.25
C ARG A 119 3.62 -4.15 7.83
N CYS A 120 2.70 -4.90 7.21
CA CYS A 120 2.10 -4.55 5.93
C CYS A 120 0.57 -4.51 6.08
N PHE A 121 -0.07 -3.55 5.41
CA PHE A 121 -1.52 -3.47 5.30
C PHE A 121 -1.88 -3.26 3.83
N PHE A 122 -2.64 -4.19 3.26
CA PHE A 122 -3.06 -4.13 1.86
C PHE A 122 -4.58 -4.14 1.76
N GLU A 123 -5.10 -3.35 0.84
CA GLU A 123 -6.50 -3.34 0.42
C GLU A 123 -6.60 -3.81 -1.02
N ASN A 124 -7.66 -4.54 -1.34
CA ASN A 124 -7.97 -4.93 -2.71
C ASN A 124 -9.47 -5.23 -2.85
N VAL A 125 -9.94 -5.36 -4.08
CA VAL A 125 -11.34 -5.70 -4.36
C VAL A 125 -11.64 -7.16 -4.00
N GLU A 126 -12.91 -7.48 -3.70
CA GLU A 126 -13.36 -8.83 -3.34
C GLU A 126 -12.94 -9.90 -4.37
N GLY A 127 -12.93 -9.58 -5.66
CA GLY A 127 -12.48 -10.49 -6.72
C GLY A 127 -11.05 -10.99 -6.55
N HIS A 128 -10.22 -10.28 -5.79
CA HIS A 128 -8.85 -10.70 -5.49
C HIS A 128 -8.78 -12.01 -4.69
N ILE A 129 -9.81 -12.34 -3.92
CA ILE A 129 -9.90 -13.58 -3.14
C ILE A 129 -9.69 -14.80 -4.04
N SER A 130 -10.35 -14.82 -5.20
CA SER A 130 -10.24 -15.94 -6.15
C SER A 130 -9.06 -15.82 -7.11
N LEU A 131 -8.52 -14.61 -7.30
CA LEU A 131 -7.54 -14.33 -8.35
C LEU A 131 -6.09 -14.30 -7.86
N GLY A 132 -5.81 -13.98 -6.59
CA GLY A 132 -4.43 -13.80 -6.17
C GLY A 132 -4.18 -13.76 -4.66
N LEU A 133 -5.20 -13.69 -3.82
CA LEU A 133 -5.02 -13.58 -2.37
C LEU A 133 -4.17 -14.70 -1.78
N ARG A 134 -4.35 -15.94 -2.29
CA ARG A 134 -3.58 -17.10 -1.84
C ARG A 134 -2.08 -16.90 -2.07
N GLU A 135 -1.69 -16.47 -3.26
CA GLU A 135 -0.29 -16.19 -3.61
C GLU A 135 0.30 -15.11 -2.71
N VAL A 136 -0.46 -14.04 -2.47
CA VAL A 136 -0.05 -12.95 -1.57
C VAL A 136 0.21 -13.45 -0.15
N ILE A 137 -0.69 -14.30 0.39
CA ILE A 137 -0.53 -14.88 1.72
C ILE A 137 0.70 -15.78 1.77
N GLU A 138 0.86 -16.71 0.84
CA GLU A 138 1.99 -17.63 0.76
C GLU A 138 3.33 -16.88 0.67
N ASP A 139 3.38 -15.82 -0.13
CA ASP A 139 4.57 -14.96 -0.27
C ASP A 139 4.90 -14.23 1.02
N LEU A 140 3.92 -13.59 1.66
CA LEU A 140 4.14 -12.88 2.93
C LEU A 140 4.59 -13.84 4.04
N GLU A 141 3.99 -15.01 4.13
CA GLU A 141 4.37 -16.04 5.11
C GLU A 141 5.78 -16.58 4.84
N SER A 142 6.17 -16.73 3.58
CA SER A 142 7.54 -17.11 3.18
C SER A 142 8.58 -16.07 3.61
N LEU A 143 8.19 -14.80 3.70
CA LEU A 143 9.01 -13.69 4.20
C LEU A 143 8.97 -13.56 5.74
N GLY A 144 8.26 -14.44 6.44
CA GLY A 144 8.19 -14.49 7.90
C GLY A 144 7.06 -13.67 8.53
N TYR A 145 6.14 -13.12 7.74
CA TYR A 145 4.98 -12.41 8.26
C TYR A 145 3.88 -13.39 8.69
N LYS A 146 3.13 -13.01 9.73
CA LYS A 146 1.86 -13.66 10.07
C LYS A 146 0.73 -12.90 9.41
N THR A 147 -0.06 -13.59 8.58
CA THR A 147 -1.12 -12.97 7.80
C THR A 147 -2.49 -13.08 8.47
N LYS A 148 -3.31 -12.06 8.28
CA LYS A 148 -4.75 -12.06 8.57
C LYS A 148 -5.45 -11.31 7.46
N TRP A 149 -6.62 -11.77 7.07
CA TRP A 149 -7.44 -11.12 6.06
C TRP A 149 -8.93 -11.14 6.45
N GLY A 150 -9.72 -10.29 5.84
CA GLY A 150 -11.16 -10.21 6.03
C GLY A 150 -11.82 -9.43 4.90
N ILE A 151 -13.13 -9.54 4.79
CA ILE A 151 -13.96 -8.77 3.86
C ILE A 151 -14.65 -7.68 4.67
N PHE A 152 -14.57 -6.46 4.16
CA PHE A 152 -15.20 -5.29 4.75
C PHE A 152 -15.93 -4.53 3.65
N SER A 153 -17.16 -4.12 3.92
CA SER A 153 -17.91 -3.27 3.00
C SER A 153 -17.97 -1.82 3.48
N ALA A 154 -18.07 -0.89 2.56
CA ALA A 154 -18.22 0.52 2.91
C ALA A 154 -19.52 0.77 3.70
N SER A 155 -20.57 -0.03 3.44
CA SER A 155 -21.84 0.03 4.18
C SER A 155 -21.70 -0.31 5.67
N GLU A 156 -20.79 -1.20 6.05
CA GLU A 156 -20.49 -1.50 7.46
C GLU A 156 -19.86 -0.30 8.18
N CYS A 157 -19.25 0.62 7.42
CA CYS A 157 -18.71 1.88 7.93
C CYS A 157 -19.71 3.07 7.77
N GLY A 158 -20.98 2.80 7.43
CA GLY A 158 -22.04 3.82 7.30
C GLY A 158 -22.09 4.51 5.93
N ALA A 159 -21.35 4.06 4.93
CA ALA A 159 -21.48 4.60 3.58
C ALA A 159 -22.77 4.11 2.89
N PRO A 160 -23.41 4.93 2.01
CA PRO A 160 -24.65 4.57 1.32
C PRO A 160 -24.45 3.58 0.16
N HIS A 161 -23.34 2.86 0.12
CA HIS A 161 -23.00 1.89 -0.91
C HIS A 161 -22.14 0.74 -0.32
N GLN A 162 -22.05 -0.37 -1.03
CA GLN A 162 -21.27 -1.54 -0.59
C GLN A 162 -19.78 -1.44 -0.92
N ARG A 163 -19.40 -0.53 -1.80
CA ARG A 163 -18.00 -0.30 -2.19
C ARG A 163 -17.52 1.05 -1.70
#